data_c66e46ee53e8e641895e271ca5101a37
#
_entry.id   c66e46ee53e8e641895e271ca5101a37
#
_cell.length_a   1.000
_cell.length_b   1.000
_cell.length_c   1.000
_cell.angle_alpha   90.00
_cell.angle_beta   90.00
_cell.angle_gamma   90.00
#
_symmetry.space_group_name_H-M   'P 1'
#
loop_
_entity.id
_entity.type
_entity.pdbx_description
1 polymer ?
#
loop_
_entity_poly.entity_id
_entity_poly.type
_entity_poly.pdbx_seq_one_letter_code
_entity_poly.pdbx_strand_id
1 'polypeptide(L)'
;DERKLQTDYEKTRYMLNWQHKGGLDSRVLTQVDYTKISDPYYFQDLKSYQEGVESRDYVNQQGSVSYRGDSYQARLNVQAYQLATISQITPYDRLPQITFNGQLPYHPGGLNFSYETEAVRFERSLESGNFINENGDSERRLDTYVNGLTRANGTRLNVAPAVSYPMNWTYGFVTPKLKYVYTKYDLDLDSKGKNDIVVAQANATAANPYAGGTFKSSQDRAIPVASVDSGLYFDRNTNWFGKDYRQTLEPRAFYLYVPNKDQADIPVFDTSEYSFSYASLFRDNRFSGSDRIGDENKLSLGLTSRWIEENGFERQRVSVGQAVYFKDREVQLPGILAADRADAQSDVSPVALDYEFRFNRDWRATADYNWDTEEHSPRSGSAM
;
A
#
# COMPACT_ATOMS: atom_id res chain seq x y z
N ASP A 1 5.83 22.36 -38.65
CA ASP A 1 5.83 21.38 -37.57
C ASP A 1 4.71 21.73 -36.60
N GLU A 2 3.58 21.01 -36.69
CA GLU A 2 2.35 21.33 -35.96
C GLU A 2 2.51 21.20 -34.43
N ARG A 3 3.43 20.35 -33.99
CA ARG A 3 3.74 20.18 -32.57
C ARG A 3 4.35 21.42 -31.91
N LYS A 4 4.83 22.39 -32.68
CA LYS A 4 5.30 23.67 -32.12
C LYS A 4 4.19 24.49 -31.46
N LEU A 5 2.96 24.20 -31.80
CA LEU A 5 1.79 24.87 -31.23
C LEU A 5 1.33 24.25 -29.91
N GLN A 6 1.91 23.10 -29.53
CA GLN A 6 1.56 22.40 -28.30
C GLN A 6 2.46 22.86 -27.15
N THR A 7 1.85 23.20 -26.01
CA THR A 7 2.59 23.64 -24.82
C THR A 7 3.44 22.55 -24.18
N ASP A 8 3.13 21.27 -24.46
CA ASP A 8 3.79 20.12 -23.85
C ASP A 8 4.85 19.49 -24.76
N TYR A 9 5.07 20.00 -25.98
CA TYR A 9 6.08 19.48 -26.90
C TYR A 9 7.27 20.42 -26.98
N GLU A 10 8.46 19.87 -26.69
CA GLU A 10 9.71 20.62 -26.75
C GLU A 10 10.50 20.29 -28.03
N LYS A 11 10.98 21.33 -28.72
CA LYS A 11 11.81 21.17 -29.94
C LYS A 11 13.17 20.54 -29.63
N THR A 12 13.77 20.93 -28.51
CA THR A 12 15.02 20.32 -28.01
C THR A 12 14.67 19.28 -26.99
N ARG A 13 14.95 18.03 -27.34
CA ARG A 13 14.59 16.86 -26.53
C ARG A 13 15.76 16.45 -25.64
N TYR A 14 15.50 16.33 -24.34
CA TYR A 14 16.50 15.88 -23.38
C TYR A 14 15.88 15.02 -22.29
N MET A 15 16.70 14.15 -21.71
CA MET A 15 16.42 13.48 -20.45
C MET A 15 17.63 13.65 -19.52
N LEU A 16 17.35 13.96 -18.26
CA LEU A 16 18.31 13.97 -17.17
C LEU A 16 17.91 12.90 -16.17
N ASN A 17 18.79 11.96 -15.88
CA ASN A 17 18.61 10.99 -14.80
C ASN A 17 19.78 11.11 -13.82
N TRP A 18 19.45 11.19 -12.53
CA TRP A 18 20.42 11.21 -11.46
C TRP A 18 19.98 10.33 -10.32
N GLN A 19 20.77 9.31 -10.02
CA GLN A 19 20.57 8.40 -8.91
C GLN A 19 21.73 8.49 -7.94
N HIS A 20 21.42 8.61 -6.65
CA HIS A 20 22.40 8.67 -5.59
C HIS A 20 21.90 7.92 -4.36
N LYS A 21 22.77 7.14 -3.74
CA LYS A 21 22.59 6.56 -2.41
C LYS A 21 23.88 6.75 -1.62
N GLY A 22 23.79 7.45 -0.47
CA GLY A 22 24.94 7.75 0.38
C GLY A 22 24.65 7.45 1.84
N GLY A 23 25.72 7.28 2.62
CA GLY A 23 25.61 7.07 4.05
C GLY A 23 25.17 5.67 4.48
N LEU A 24 25.38 4.64 3.66
CA LEU A 24 24.94 3.27 3.94
C LEU A 24 25.51 2.72 5.27
N ASP A 25 26.74 3.11 5.62
CA ASP A 25 27.44 2.71 6.83
C ASP A 25 27.34 3.77 7.95
N SER A 26 26.44 4.74 7.81
CA SER A 26 26.24 5.83 8.76
C SER A 26 24.82 5.88 9.30
N ARG A 27 24.60 6.69 10.35
CA ARG A 27 23.24 6.95 10.86
C ARG A 27 22.43 7.85 9.91
N VAL A 28 23.09 8.57 9.01
CA VAL A 28 22.45 9.45 8.04
C VAL A 28 22.51 8.81 6.67
N LEU A 29 21.35 8.50 6.10
CA LEU A 29 21.21 7.98 4.75
C LEU A 29 20.64 9.07 3.86
N THR A 30 21.28 9.32 2.72
CA THR A 30 20.79 10.22 1.67
C THR A 30 20.46 9.44 0.43
N GLN A 31 19.35 9.78 -0.21
CA GLN A 31 18.92 9.16 -1.45
C GLN A 31 18.36 10.23 -2.39
N VAL A 32 18.75 10.17 -3.64
CA VAL A 32 18.17 10.92 -4.74
C VAL A 32 17.82 9.93 -5.85
N ASP A 33 16.62 10.07 -6.38
CA ASP A 33 16.16 9.39 -7.59
C ASP A 33 15.40 10.44 -8.40
N TYR A 34 16.11 11.08 -9.31
CA TYR A 34 15.62 12.23 -10.06
C TYR A 34 15.70 11.98 -11.55
N THR A 35 14.56 11.96 -12.22
CA THR A 35 14.46 11.91 -13.67
C THR A 35 13.64 13.09 -14.16
N LYS A 36 14.16 13.80 -15.16
CA LYS A 36 13.45 14.87 -15.85
C LYS A 36 13.52 14.65 -17.35
N ILE A 37 12.39 14.82 -18.02
CA ILE A 37 12.27 14.77 -19.49
C ILE A 37 11.77 16.09 -20.02
N SER A 38 12.11 16.38 -21.28
CA SER A 38 11.72 17.63 -21.95
C SER A 38 10.20 17.77 -22.10
N ASP A 39 9.50 16.68 -22.38
CA ASP A 39 8.07 16.68 -22.73
C ASP A 39 7.44 15.29 -22.57
N PRO A 40 6.10 15.17 -22.48
CA PRO A 40 5.39 13.90 -22.29
C PRO A 40 5.50 12.91 -23.45
N TYR A 41 5.98 13.33 -24.62
CA TYR A 41 6.14 12.46 -25.79
C TYR A 41 7.54 11.84 -25.90
N TYR A 42 8.43 12.18 -24.96
CA TYR A 42 9.86 11.80 -25.04
C TYR A 42 10.07 10.30 -25.26
N PHE A 43 9.46 9.44 -24.45
CA PHE A 43 9.64 7.99 -24.59
C PHE A 43 8.88 7.40 -25.77
N GLN A 44 7.73 7.96 -26.12
CA GLN A 44 6.92 7.51 -27.24
C GLN A 44 7.64 7.74 -28.56
N ASP A 45 8.17 8.92 -28.76
CA ASP A 45 8.79 9.33 -30.02
C ASP A 45 10.20 8.77 -30.20
N LEU A 46 11.02 8.82 -29.15
CA LEU A 46 12.42 8.41 -29.24
C LEU A 46 12.61 6.93 -28.98
N LYS A 47 11.57 6.20 -28.54
CA LYS A 47 11.62 4.77 -28.23
C LYS A 47 12.81 4.40 -27.33
N SER A 48 13.29 5.38 -26.55
CA SER A 48 14.46 5.21 -25.72
C SER A 48 14.15 4.33 -24.52
N TYR A 49 14.99 3.35 -24.29
CA TYR A 49 15.06 2.57 -23.08
C TYR A 49 16.19 3.13 -22.24
N GLN A 50 15.91 3.49 -20.99
CA GLN A 50 16.98 3.82 -20.06
C GLN A 50 16.83 3.01 -18.79
N GLU A 51 17.93 2.39 -18.37
CA GLU A 51 18.06 1.70 -17.11
C GLU A 51 17.79 2.66 -15.94
N GLY A 52 16.96 2.26 -14.97
CA GLY A 52 16.62 3.07 -13.82
C GLY A 52 15.37 3.95 -13.97
N VAL A 53 14.66 3.91 -15.09
CA VAL A 53 13.32 4.52 -15.23
C VAL A 53 12.26 3.44 -15.02
N GLU A 54 11.57 3.49 -13.87
CA GLU A 54 10.62 2.45 -13.46
C GLU A 54 9.30 2.53 -14.22
N SER A 55 8.89 3.70 -14.67
CA SER A 55 7.61 3.91 -15.36
C SER A 55 7.79 4.76 -16.60
N ARG A 56 7.02 4.46 -17.64
CA ARG A 56 6.88 5.28 -18.85
C ARG A 56 5.68 6.22 -18.79
N ASP A 57 4.83 6.06 -17.80
CA ASP A 57 3.63 6.89 -17.61
C ASP A 57 3.98 8.21 -16.95
N TYR A 58 4.92 8.18 -16.03
CA TYR A 58 5.49 9.35 -15.34
C TYR A 58 6.93 9.06 -14.89
N VAL A 59 7.70 10.11 -14.69
CA VAL A 59 9.06 10.01 -14.15
C VAL A 59 9.11 10.57 -12.74
N ASN A 60 9.93 9.93 -11.89
CA ASN A 60 10.08 10.25 -10.48
C ASN A 60 11.14 11.34 -10.27
N GLN A 61 10.86 12.25 -9.34
CA GLN A 61 11.75 13.34 -8.91
C GLN A 61 11.79 13.36 -7.38
N GLN A 62 12.66 12.53 -6.79
CA GLN A 62 12.69 12.31 -5.35
C GLN A 62 14.05 12.63 -4.76
N GLY A 63 14.02 13.28 -3.58
CA GLY A 63 15.16 13.43 -2.69
C GLY A 63 14.77 13.13 -1.27
N SER A 64 15.58 12.37 -0.53
CA SER A 64 15.30 12.09 0.88
C SER A 64 16.56 12.01 1.73
N VAL A 65 16.39 12.39 2.99
CA VAL A 65 17.39 12.23 4.07
C VAL A 65 16.73 11.47 5.20
N SER A 66 17.37 10.40 5.65
CA SER A 66 16.90 9.60 6.77
C SER A 66 17.96 9.54 7.87
N TYR A 67 17.54 9.67 9.11
CA TYR A 67 18.38 9.44 10.29
C TYR A 67 17.95 8.15 10.98
N ARG A 68 18.90 7.26 11.25
CA ARG A 68 18.70 5.99 11.96
C ARG A 68 19.27 6.11 13.36
N GLY A 69 18.41 6.32 14.36
CA GLY A 69 18.74 6.19 15.77
C GLY A 69 18.74 4.73 16.21
N ASP A 70 19.06 4.48 17.48
CA ASP A 70 19.11 3.13 18.03
C ASP A 70 17.69 2.54 18.20
N SER A 71 16.69 3.39 18.46
CA SER A 71 15.29 3.00 18.69
C SER A 71 14.28 3.74 17.82
N TYR A 72 14.74 4.62 16.93
CA TYR A 72 13.85 5.39 16.04
C TYR A 72 14.47 5.68 14.69
N GLN A 73 13.63 6.00 13.75
CA GLN A 73 14.01 6.48 12.42
C GLN A 73 13.21 7.75 12.10
N ALA A 74 13.91 8.79 11.65
CA ALA A 74 13.32 10.00 11.09
C ALA A 74 13.67 10.10 9.62
N ARG A 75 12.71 10.51 8.78
CA ARG A 75 12.94 10.73 7.35
C ARG A 75 12.24 11.99 6.89
N LEU A 76 12.97 12.81 6.15
CA LEU A 76 12.45 13.88 5.32
C LEU A 76 12.51 13.43 3.86
N ASN A 77 11.39 13.50 3.17
CA ASN A 77 11.26 13.15 1.76
C ASN A 77 10.58 14.29 1.01
N VAL A 78 11.08 14.59 -0.18
CA VAL A 78 10.44 15.48 -1.16
C VAL A 78 10.33 14.69 -2.45
N GLN A 79 9.12 14.55 -2.96
CA GLN A 79 8.84 13.73 -4.14
C GLN A 79 7.81 14.42 -5.02
N ALA A 80 8.16 14.58 -6.28
CA ALA A 80 7.28 15.08 -7.32
C ALA A 80 7.33 14.13 -8.53
N TYR A 81 6.35 14.28 -9.41
CA TYR A 81 6.24 13.48 -10.61
C TYR A 81 6.06 14.36 -11.84
N GLN A 82 6.72 13.99 -12.92
CA GLN A 82 6.50 14.60 -14.22
C GLN A 82 5.82 13.59 -15.16
N LEU A 83 4.76 14.01 -15.82
CA LEU A 83 4.03 13.19 -16.78
C LEU A 83 4.93 12.81 -17.96
N ALA A 84 4.94 11.53 -18.31
CA ALA A 84 5.70 10.97 -19.44
C ALA A 84 4.79 10.44 -20.56
N THR A 85 3.46 10.51 -20.38
CA THR A 85 2.46 10.25 -21.40
C THR A 85 1.18 11.02 -21.08
N ILE A 86 0.51 11.54 -22.10
CA ILE A 86 -0.76 12.29 -21.92
C ILE A 86 -1.96 11.38 -21.58
N SER A 87 -1.81 10.07 -21.72
CA SER A 87 -2.85 9.08 -21.42
C SER A 87 -2.93 8.70 -19.94
N GLN A 88 -2.08 9.27 -19.09
CA GLN A 88 -2.00 8.91 -17.66
C GLN A 88 -2.13 10.14 -16.76
N ILE A 89 -2.32 9.87 -15.48
CA ILE A 89 -2.40 10.85 -14.40
C ILE A 89 -1.22 10.61 -13.47
N THR A 90 -0.52 11.67 -13.07
CA THR A 90 0.55 11.55 -12.07
C THR A 90 -0.02 11.15 -10.71
N PRO A 91 0.71 10.36 -9.91
CA PRO A 91 0.45 10.26 -8.48
C PRO A 91 0.51 11.63 -7.81
N TYR A 92 0.09 11.71 -6.56
CA TYR A 92 0.26 12.93 -5.77
C TYR A 92 1.72 13.16 -5.42
N ASP A 93 2.19 14.38 -5.60
CA ASP A 93 3.45 14.86 -5.07
C ASP A 93 3.41 14.88 -3.53
N ARG A 94 4.56 14.67 -2.88
CA ARG A 94 4.74 14.76 -1.44
C ARG A 94 5.73 15.88 -1.12
N LEU A 95 5.21 17.07 -0.71
CA LEU A 95 5.97 18.33 -0.69
C LEU A 95 5.77 19.14 0.61
N PRO A 96 6.44 18.83 1.72
CA PRO A 96 7.28 17.67 2.01
C PRO A 96 6.51 16.51 2.66
N GLN A 97 7.21 15.39 2.88
CA GLN A 97 6.79 14.29 3.75
C GLN A 97 7.83 14.11 4.86
N ILE A 98 7.38 14.11 6.10
CA ILE A 98 8.21 13.85 7.28
C ILE A 98 7.63 12.62 7.97
N THR A 99 8.47 11.62 8.23
CA THR A 99 8.09 10.45 9.02
C THR A 99 9.00 10.31 10.23
N PHE A 100 8.41 9.89 11.36
CA PHE A 100 9.11 9.61 12.59
C PHE A 100 8.52 8.37 13.24
N ASN A 101 9.26 7.26 13.17
CA ASN A 101 8.80 5.95 13.60
C ASN A 101 9.80 5.34 14.56
N GLY A 102 9.33 4.58 15.54
CA GLY A 102 10.24 3.93 16.47
C GLY A 102 9.55 3.11 17.55
N GLN A 103 10.39 2.67 18.46
CA GLN A 103 10.00 1.95 19.67
C GLN A 103 10.67 2.62 20.88
N LEU A 104 9.99 2.64 22.01
CA LEU A 104 10.65 3.07 23.25
C LEU A 104 11.67 2.00 23.66
N PRO A 105 12.90 2.40 24.01
CA PRO A 105 13.93 1.44 24.44
C PRO A 105 13.67 0.85 25.83
N TYR A 106 12.67 1.34 26.51
CA TYR A 106 12.26 0.92 27.84
C TYR A 106 11.01 0.04 27.78
N HIS A 107 11.05 -1.14 28.43
CA HIS A 107 10.00 -2.16 28.39
C HIS A 107 9.41 -2.41 29.79
N PRO A 108 8.64 -1.48 30.37
CA PRO A 108 8.12 -1.62 31.73
C PRO A 108 7.17 -2.81 31.82
N GLY A 109 7.47 -3.75 32.72
CA GLY A 109 6.68 -4.97 32.91
C GLY A 109 6.58 -5.86 31.66
N GLY A 110 7.50 -5.75 30.69
CA GLY A 110 7.48 -6.51 29.44
C GLY A 110 6.63 -5.88 28.32
N LEU A 111 6.06 -4.68 28.54
CA LEU A 111 5.32 -3.95 27.51
C LEU A 111 6.26 -3.32 26.48
N ASN A 112 5.92 -3.45 25.21
CA ASN A 112 6.56 -2.77 24.10
C ASN A 112 5.69 -1.62 23.62
N PHE A 113 6.28 -0.42 23.54
CA PHE A 113 5.63 0.76 23.00
C PHE A 113 6.26 1.13 21.68
N SER A 114 5.45 1.28 20.65
CA SER A 114 5.86 1.73 19.31
C SER A 114 5.02 2.91 18.86
N TYR A 115 5.54 3.67 17.92
CA TYR A 115 4.83 4.79 17.32
C TYR A 115 5.19 4.94 15.84
N GLU A 116 4.21 5.31 15.05
CA GLU A 116 4.33 5.69 13.66
C GLU A 116 3.74 7.09 13.51
N THR A 117 4.51 8.02 12.94
CA THR A 117 4.07 9.40 12.75
C THR A 117 4.44 9.86 11.36
N GLU A 118 3.51 10.52 10.69
CA GLU A 118 3.71 11.10 9.37
C GLU A 118 3.04 12.46 9.30
N ALA A 119 3.74 13.45 8.76
CA ALA A 119 3.19 14.71 8.29
C ALA A 119 3.55 14.85 6.81
N VAL A 120 2.55 15.06 5.95
CA VAL A 120 2.77 15.13 4.52
C VAL A 120 1.82 16.13 3.88
N ARG A 121 2.33 16.91 2.92
CA ARG A 121 1.52 17.72 2.02
C ARG A 121 1.44 17.03 0.67
N PHE A 122 0.20 16.77 0.25
CA PHE A 122 -0.12 16.20 -1.05
C PHE A 122 -0.57 17.30 -2.00
N GLU A 123 0.09 17.34 -3.14
CA GLU A 123 -0.27 18.25 -4.24
C GLU A 123 -0.32 17.47 -5.55
N ARG A 124 -1.24 17.84 -6.42
CA ARG A 124 -1.30 17.34 -7.79
C ARG A 124 -1.81 18.43 -8.69
N SER A 125 -1.00 18.82 -9.69
CA SER A 125 -1.43 19.75 -10.70
C SER A 125 -2.27 19.03 -11.73
N LEU A 126 -3.52 19.44 -11.89
CA LEU A 126 -4.45 18.92 -12.88
C LEU A 126 -4.65 19.98 -13.95
N GLU A 127 -3.95 19.83 -15.06
CA GLU A 127 -4.13 20.70 -16.21
C GLU A 127 -5.35 20.25 -17.00
N SER A 128 -6.17 21.21 -17.42
CA SER A 128 -7.33 20.96 -18.26
C SER A 128 -7.05 21.43 -19.69
N GLY A 129 -7.61 20.73 -20.66
CA GLY A 129 -7.51 21.14 -22.07
C GLY A 129 -7.41 19.97 -23.02
N ASN A 130 -7.31 20.30 -24.28
CA ASN A 130 -7.06 19.35 -25.36
C ASN A 130 -5.62 19.53 -25.84
N PHE A 131 -4.99 18.44 -26.19
CA PHE A 131 -3.71 18.40 -26.90
C PHE A 131 -3.98 18.14 -28.36
N ILE A 132 -3.13 18.64 -29.22
CA ILE A 132 -3.11 18.29 -30.63
C ILE A 132 -1.99 17.28 -30.81
N ASN A 133 -2.32 16.07 -31.26
CA ASN A 133 -1.32 15.03 -31.51
C ASN A 133 -0.52 15.31 -32.79
N GLU A 134 0.44 14.44 -33.13
CA GLU A 134 1.29 14.57 -34.30
C GLU A 134 0.54 14.57 -35.64
N ASN A 135 -0.69 14.05 -35.66
CA ASN A 135 -1.56 13.99 -36.84
C ASN A 135 -2.48 15.20 -36.95
N GLY A 136 -2.41 16.16 -36.00
CA GLY A 136 -3.31 17.30 -35.93
C GLY A 136 -4.64 17.01 -35.24
N ASP A 137 -4.84 15.82 -34.67
CA ASP A 137 -6.07 15.45 -33.96
C ASP A 137 -6.07 16.02 -32.55
N SER A 138 -7.23 16.44 -32.07
CA SER A 138 -7.41 16.91 -30.71
C SER A 138 -7.57 15.75 -29.74
N GLU A 139 -6.63 15.60 -28.82
CA GLU A 139 -6.66 14.62 -27.75
C GLU A 139 -6.96 15.27 -26.42
N ARG A 140 -7.84 14.68 -25.62
CA ARG A 140 -8.19 15.18 -24.30
C ARG A 140 -7.36 14.51 -23.23
N ARG A 141 -6.78 15.30 -22.32
CA ARG A 141 -6.02 14.76 -21.17
C ARG A 141 -6.93 13.99 -20.22
N LEU A 142 -6.42 12.88 -19.68
CA LEU A 142 -7.16 12.08 -18.68
C LEU A 142 -7.38 12.83 -17.37
N ASP A 143 -6.49 13.73 -16.99
CA ASP A 143 -6.63 14.55 -15.79
C ASP A 143 -7.87 15.46 -15.81
N THR A 144 -8.43 15.75 -16.99
CA THR A 144 -9.73 16.44 -17.11
C THR A 144 -10.90 15.58 -16.65
N TYR A 145 -10.73 14.25 -16.59
CA TYR A 145 -11.73 13.30 -16.10
C TYR A 145 -11.62 13.01 -14.60
N VAL A 146 -10.61 13.54 -13.93
CA VAL A 146 -10.50 13.44 -12.47
C VAL A 146 -11.56 14.32 -11.83
N ASN A 147 -12.44 13.73 -11.03
CA ASN A 147 -13.66 14.34 -10.55
C ASN A 147 -13.77 14.30 -9.02
N GLY A 148 -14.56 15.23 -8.46
CA GLY A 148 -14.91 15.25 -7.04
C GLY A 148 -13.68 15.29 -6.12
N LEU A 149 -13.69 14.49 -5.05
CA LEU A 149 -12.63 14.46 -4.04
C LEU A 149 -11.27 14.00 -4.57
N THR A 150 -11.20 13.31 -5.71
CA THR A 150 -9.92 12.92 -6.31
C THR A 150 -9.12 14.12 -6.85
N ARG A 151 -9.72 15.31 -6.88
CA ARG A 151 -9.07 16.59 -7.22
C ARG A 151 -8.53 17.33 -5.99
N ALA A 152 -8.79 16.84 -4.78
CA ALA A 152 -8.36 17.51 -3.57
C ALA A 152 -6.83 17.50 -3.44
N ASN A 153 -6.27 18.61 -2.97
CA ASN A 153 -4.92 18.69 -2.40
C ASN A 153 -5.04 18.88 -0.89
N GLY A 154 -3.96 18.68 -0.14
CA GLY A 154 -4.03 18.93 1.29
C GLY A 154 -2.89 18.36 2.11
N THR A 155 -2.97 18.61 3.41
CA THR A 155 -2.02 18.13 4.39
C THR A 155 -2.65 17.01 5.21
N ARG A 156 -1.90 15.94 5.42
CA ARG A 156 -2.24 14.84 6.33
C ARG A 156 -1.23 14.79 7.47
N LEU A 157 -1.74 14.76 8.71
CA LEU A 157 -0.99 14.40 9.89
C LEU A 157 -1.54 13.07 10.41
N ASN A 158 -0.70 12.04 10.48
CA ASN A 158 -1.03 10.72 11.02
C ASN A 158 -0.16 10.41 12.22
N VAL A 159 -0.77 9.94 13.31
CA VAL A 159 -0.07 9.53 14.55
C VAL A 159 -0.68 8.22 15.02
N ALA A 160 0.14 7.19 15.14
CA ALA A 160 -0.32 5.85 15.49
C ALA A 160 0.55 5.20 16.58
N PRO A 161 0.36 5.58 17.87
CA PRO A 161 0.97 4.88 18.99
C PRO A 161 0.37 3.48 19.14
N ALA A 162 1.22 2.54 19.57
CA ALA A 162 0.79 1.18 19.87
C ALA A 162 1.52 0.64 21.11
N VAL A 163 0.81 -0.22 21.83
CA VAL A 163 1.35 -1.01 22.94
C VAL A 163 1.10 -2.49 22.66
N SER A 164 2.11 -3.32 22.91
CA SER A 164 1.99 -4.77 22.81
C SER A 164 2.64 -5.45 24.01
N TYR A 165 2.18 -6.63 24.32
CA TYR A 165 2.72 -7.46 25.40
C TYR A 165 3.07 -8.85 24.86
N PRO A 166 4.30 -9.04 24.34
CA PRO A 166 4.73 -10.33 23.81
C PRO A 166 5.03 -11.30 24.93
N MET A 167 4.29 -12.39 24.98
CA MET A 167 4.52 -13.54 25.86
C MET A 167 5.08 -14.67 25.01
N ASN A 168 6.33 -15.05 25.27
CA ASN A 168 7.04 -16.05 24.48
C ASN A 168 7.44 -17.24 25.35
N TRP A 169 7.17 -18.46 24.85
CA TRP A 169 7.57 -19.75 25.43
C TRP A 169 8.31 -20.56 24.39
N THR A 170 8.98 -21.60 24.82
CA THR A 170 9.70 -22.51 23.91
C THR A 170 8.77 -23.15 22.86
N TYR A 171 7.51 -23.34 23.22
CA TYR A 171 6.51 -24.04 22.40
C TYR A 171 5.49 -23.10 21.72
N GLY A 172 5.59 -21.79 21.92
CA GLY A 172 4.65 -20.86 21.30
C GLY A 172 4.74 -19.44 21.83
N PHE A 173 3.84 -18.61 21.33
CA PHE A 173 3.74 -17.20 21.73
C PHE A 173 2.29 -16.72 21.74
N VAL A 174 2.05 -15.65 22.52
CA VAL A 174 0.81 -14.85 22.46
C VAL A 174 1.19 -13.39 22.60
N THR A 175 0.74 -12.55 21.67
CA THR A 175 1.04 -11.12 21.63
C THR A 175 -0.23 -10.31 21.44
N PRO A 176 -0.89 -9.88 22.52
CA PRO A 176 -1.92 -8.85 22.43
C PRO A 176 -1.30 -7.50 22.07
N LYS A 177 -1.98 -6.73 21.22
CA LYS A 177 -1.57 -5.39 20.76
C LYS A 177 -2.77 -4.48 20.69
N LEU A 178 -2.60 -3.25 21.15
CA LEU A 178 -3.53 -2.14 20.97
C LEU A 178 -2.80 -1.00 20.26
N LYS A 179 -3.36 -0.54 19.15
CA LYS A 179 -2.88 0.60 18.36
C LYS A 179 -4.01 1.64 18.28
N TYR A 180 -3.66 2.91 18.34
CA TYR A 180 -4.63 3.99 18.16
C TYR A 180 -4.19 4.86 17.00
N VAL A 181 -4.98 4.88 15.94
CA VAL A 181 -4.66 5.63 14.71
C VAL A 181 -5.45 6.91 14.71
N TYR A 182 -4.75 8.04 14.86
CA TYR A 182 -5.31 9.38 14.70
C TYR A 182 -4.78 10.02 13.43
N THR A 183 -5.68 10.49 12.58
CA THR A 183 -5.32 11.15 11.33
C THR A 183 -6.11 12.43 11.18
N LYS A 184 -5.43 13.55 10.94
CA LYS A 184 -6.02 14.85 10.65
C LYS A 184 -5.72 15.26 9.22
N TYR A 185 -6.71 15.86 8.56
CA TYR A 185 -6.62 16.39 7.21
C TYR A 185 -7.01 17.87 7.19
N ASP A 186 -6.21 18.67 6.47
CA ASP A 186 -6.55 20.01 6.06
C ASP A 186 -6.49 20.04 4.53
N LEU A 187 -7.64 20.27 3.88
CA LEU A 187 -7.89 19.98 2.47
C LEU A 187 -8.29 21.23 1.70
N ASP A 188 -7.81 21.31 0.47
CA ASP A 188 -8.23 22.28 -0.53
C ASP A 188 -8.86 21.54 -1.73
N LEU A 189 -9.97 22.05 -2.23
CA LEU A 189 -10.64 21.52 -3.42
C LEU A 189 -10.99 22.66 -4.37
N ASP A 190 -10.67 22.50 -5.63
CA ASP A 190 -10.98 23.48 -6.67
C ASP A 190 -12.49 23.55 -6.95
N SER A 191 -12.89 24.58 -7.70
CA SER A 191 -14.31 24.83 -8.02
C SER A 191 -14.90 23.71 -8.87
N LYS A 192 -14.10 23.08 -9.74
CA LYS A 192 -14.56 21.95 -10.56
C LYS A 192 -14.89 20.74 -9.67
N GLY A 193 -14.00 20.36 -8.77
CA GLY A 193 -14.22 19.23 -7.85
C GLY A 193 -15.44 19.44 -6.95
N LYS A 194 -15.66 20.68 -6.45
CA LYS A 194 -16.87 21.02 -5.68
C LYS A 194 -18.14 20.87 -6.52
N ASN A 195 -18.14 21.39 -7.75
CA ASN A 195 -19.28 21.25 -8.66
C ASN A 195 -19.54 19.79 -9.05
N ASP A 196 -18.50 19.01 -9.30
CA ASP A 196 -18.63 17.58 -9.62
C ASP A 196 -19.36 16.81 -8.52
N ILE A 197 -19.04 17.09 -7.24
CA ILE A 197 -19.73 16.49 -6.08
C ILE A 197 -21.21 16.84 -6.08
N VAL A 198 -21.55 18.12 -6.26
CA VAL A 198 -22.94 18.58 -6.27
C VAL A 198 -23.74 17.91 -7.40
N VAL A 199 -23.16 17.87 -8.60
CA VAL A 199 -23.80 17.22 -9.77
C VAL A 199 -23.98 15.72 -9.55
N ALA A 200 -22.96 15.05 -9.02
CA ALA A 200 -23.03 13.61 -8.74
C ALA A 200 -24.08 13.26 -7.67
N GLN A 201 -24.19 14.08 -6.61
CA GLN A 201 -25.22 13.93 -5.60
C GLN A 201 -26.64 14.20 -6.15
N ALA A 202 -26.81 15.19 -7.00
CA ALA A 202 -28.08 15.51 -7.62
C ALA A 202 -28.57 14.41 -8.61
N ASN A 203 -27.65 13.69 -9.23
CA ASN A 203 -27.93 12.58 -10.14
C ASN A 203 -28.04 11.21 -9.46
N ALA A 204 -27.82 11.14 -8.13
CA ALA A 204 -27.93 9.89 -7.40
C ALA A 204 -29.38 9.40 -7.32
N THR A 205 -29.56 8.09 -7.47
CA THR A 205 -30.85 7.42 -7.38
C THR A 205 -30.77 6.24 -6.42
N ALA A 206 -31.91 5.66 -6.04
CA ALA A 206 -31.94 4.45 -5.21
C ALA A 206 -31.24 3.26 -5.90
N ALA A 207 -31.27 3.20 -7.24
CA ALA A 207 -30.62 2.15 -8.01
C ALA A 207 -29.12 2.45 -8.27
N ASN A 208 -28.71 3.71 -8.18
CA ASN A 208 -27.32 4.12 -8.34
C ASN A 208 -27.01 5.23 -7.30
N PRO A 209 -26.79 4.86 -6.03
CA PRO A 209 -26.54 5.81 -4.97
C PRO A 209 -25.16 6.46 -5.15
N TYR A 210 -25.01 7.67 -4.64
CA TYR A 210 -23.73 8.37 -4.65
C TYR A 210 -22.75 7.70 -3.66
N ALA A 211 -21.70 7.12 -4.19
CA ALA A 211 -20.66 6.42 -3.43
C ALA A 211 -19.43 7.29 -3.10
N GLY A 212 -19.42 8.57 -3.52
CA GLY A 212 -18.38 9.53 -3.16
C GLY A 212 -18.70 10.27 -1.86
N GLY A 213 -17.70 10.89 -1.27
CA GLY A 213 -17.89 11.71 -0.07
C GLY A 213 -18.27 13.17 -0.37
N THR A 214 -18.51 13.92 0.69
CA THR A 214 -18.66 15.38 0.65
C THR A 214 -17.33 16.06 0.95
N PHE A 215 -17.15 17.28 0.43
CA PHE A 215 -15.94 18.03 0.75
C PHE A 215 -16.05 18.71 2.11
N LYS A 216 -15.04 18.46 2.96
CA LYS A 216 -14.79 19.16 4.21
C LYS A 216 -13.34 19.64 4.21
N SER A 217 -13.12 20.93 4.41
CA SER A 217 -11.77 21.52 4.38
C SER A 217 -10.89 21.07 5.55
N SER A 218 -11.48 20.72 6.68
CA SER A 218 -10.77 20.15 7.82
C SER A 218 -11.57 19.01 8.40
N GLN A 219 -10.92 17.87 8.65
CA GLN A 219 -11.53 16.70 9.24
C GLN A 219 -10.48 15.83 9.92
N ASP A 220 -10.95 15.05 10.88
CA ASP A 220 -10.10 14.10 11.58
C ASP A 220 -10.79 12.74 11.75
N ARG A 221 -9.96 11.74 12.02
CA ARG A 221 -10.40 10.38 12.24
C ARG A 221 -9.55 9.74 13.33
N ALA A 222 -10.21 9.07 14.26
CA ALA A 222 -9.59 8.33 15.35
C ALA A 222 -10.16 6.90 15.37
N ILE A 223 -9.28 5.89 15.26
CA ILE A 223 -9.66 4.49 15.19
C ILE A 223 -8.76 3.65 16.10
N PRO A 224 -9.32 2.94 17.11
CA PRO A 224 -8.59 1.92 17.83
C PRO A 224 -8.48 0.65 16.99
N VAL A 225 -7.33 -0.01 17.06
CA VAL A 225 -7.03 -1.30 16.42
C VAL A 225 -6.57 -2.25 17.52
N ALA A 226 -7.31 -3.31 17.76
CA ALA A 226 -6.97 -4.33 18.75
C ALA A 226 -6.67 -5.66 18.05
N SER A 227 -5.58 -6.31 18.43
CA SER A 227 -5.24 -7.63 17.88
C SER A 227 -4.62 -8.54 18.92
N VAL A 228 -4.78 -9.83 18.70
CA VAL A 228 -4.07 -10.88 19.44
C VAL A 228 -3.47 -11.83 18.42
N ASP A 229 -2.15 -11.92 18.39
CA ASP A 229 -1.40 -12.85 17.55
C ASP A 229 -0.87 -13.99 18.43
N SER A 230 -1.11 -15.23 18.04
CA SER A 230 -0.70 -16.40 18.79
C SER A 230 -0.26 -17.53 17.87
N GLY A 231 0.70 -18.32 18.32
CA GLY A 231 1.18 -19.46 17.57
C GLY A 231 1.83 -20.51 18.45
N LEU A 232 1.87 -21.73 17.93
CA LEU A 232 2.55 -22.86 18.56
C LEU A 232 3.65 -23.36 17.65
N TYR A 233 4.65 -24.01 18.22
CA TYR A 233 5.78 -24.59 17.52
C TYR A 233 5.88 -26.08 17.86
N PHE A 234 5.79 -26.91 16.83
CA PHE A 234 6.07 -28.33 16.92
C PHE A 234 7.20 -28.64 15.96
N ASP A 235 8.07 -29.56 16.32
CA ASP A 235 9.11 -30.03 15.43
C ASP A 235 9.33 -31.56 15.56
N ARG A 236 9.82 -32.14 14.50
CA ARG A 236 10.23 -33.56 14.45
C ARG A 236 11.38 -33.75 13.47
N ASN A 237 12.18 -34.76 13.72
CA ASN A 237 13.13 -35.24 12.74
C ASN A 237 12.42 -36.18 11.74
N THR A 238 12.68 -36.00 10.47
CA THR A 238 12.10 -36.77 9.39
C THR A 238 13.14 -37.04 8.31
N ASN A 239 13.07 -38.21 7.66
CA ASN A 239 13.86 -38.48 6.46
C ASN A 239 12.96 -38.37 5.23
N TRP A 240 13.41 -37.58 4.24
CA TRP A 240 12.69 -37.42 3.00
C TRP A 240 13.66 -37.48 1.81
N PHE A 241 13.37 -38.37 0.87
CA PHE A 241 14.26 -38.71 -0.26
C PHE A 241 15.72 -39.00 0.15
N GLY A 242 15.91 -39.71 1.27
CA GLY A 242 17.24 -40.11 1.75
C GLY A 242 18.06 -39.01 2.40
N LYS A 243 17.43 -37.85 2.71
CA LYS A 243 18.03 -36.76 3.47
C LYS A 243 17.28 -36.53 4.78
N ASP A 244 18.02 -36.22 5.82
CA ASP A 244 17.47 -35.89 7.12
C ASP A 244 17.11 -34.41 7.21
N TYR A 245 15.92 -34.16 7.75
CA TYR A 245 15.37 -32.81 7.97
C TYR A 245 14.79 -32.68 9.35
N ARG A 246 14.88 -31.50 9.93
CA ARG A 246 13.97 -31.07 10.99
C ARG A 246 12.73 -30.46 10.33
N GLN A 247 11.60 -31.09 10.46
CA GLN A 247 10.31 -30.57 9.99
C GLN A 247 9.62 -29.84 11.13
N THR A 248 9.17 -28.60 10.90
CA THR A 248 8.34 -27.86 11.85
C THR A 248 6.87 -27.92 11.44
N LEU A 249 5.98 -27.71 12.40
CA LEU A 249 4.56 -27.46 12.21
C LEU A 249 4.18 -26.29 13.10
N GLU A 250 3.73 -25.18 12.49
CA GLU A 250 3.56 -23.90 13.12
C GLU A 250 2.11 -23.38 12.91
N PRO A 251 1.12 -23.86 13.71
CA PRO A 251 -0.21 -23.27 13.69
C PRO A 251 -0.17 -21.85 14.29
N ARG A 252 -0.89 -20.92 13.64
CA ARG A 252 -1.02 -19.52 14.03
C ARG A 252 -2.48 -19.09 14.00
N ALA A 253 -2.88 -18.36 15.01
CA ALA A 253 -4.19 -17.70 15.09
C ALA A 253 -4.00 -16.21 15.34
N PHE A 254 -4.67 -15.39 14.53
CA PHE A 254 -4.62 -13.94 14.61
C PHE A 254 -6.04 -13.39 14.64
N TYR A 255 -6.41 -12.81 15.78
CA TYR A 255 -7.67 -12.09 15.92
C TYR A 255 -7.43 -10.59 15.74
N LEU A 256 -8.28 -9.95 14.95
CA LEU A 256 -8.23 -8.51 14.69
C LEU A 256 -9.63 -7.90 14.83
N TYR A 257 -9.68 -6.80 15.58
CA TYR A 257 -10.86 -5.96 15.70
C TYR A 257 -10.53 -4.51 15.38
N VAL A 258 -11.21 -3.95 14.39
CA VAL A 258 -11.17 -2.54 13.98
C VAL A 258 -12.60 -2.08 13.78
N PRO A 259 -13.11 -1.13 14.58
CA PRO A 259 -14.48 -0.65 14.43
C PRO A 259 -14.67 0.08 13.12
N ASN A 260 -15.86 -0.04 12.53
CA ASN A 260 -16.23 0.77 11.38
C ASN A 260 -16.25 2.27 11.76
N LYS A 261 -15.68 3.08 10.90
CA LYS A 261 -15.74 4.52 10.93
C LYS A 261 -15.95 5.01 9.51
N ASP A 262 -16.96 5.86 9.31
CA ASP A 262 -17.18 6.48 8.00
C ASP A 262 -15.95 7.28 7.57
N GLN A 263 -15.48 7.04 6.36
CA GLN A 263 -14.29 7.62 5.74
C GLN A 263 -14.59 8.10 4.31
N ALA A 264 -15.85 8.15 3.91
CA ALA A 264 -16.23 8.53 2.54
C ALA A 264 -15.80 9.96 2.18
N ASP A 265 -15.80 10.87 3.14
CA ASP A 265 -15.41 12.27 2.96
C ASP A 265 -13.89 12.48 2.88
N ILE A 266 -13.09 11.44 3.15
CA ILE A 266 -11.62 11.51 3.10
C ILE A 266 -11.16 11.17 1.69
N PRO A 267 -10.40 12.07 0.99
CA PRO A 267 -9.78 11.74 -0.29
C PRO A 267 -8.77 10.60 -0.15
N VAL A 268 -8.41 9.98 -1.26
CA VAL A 268 -7.33 9.00 -1.33
C VAL A 268 -6.14 9.62 -2.05
N PHE A 269 -5.04 9.79 -1.33
CA PHE A 269 -3.80 10.34 -1.85
C PHE A 269 -2.80 9.25 -2.24
N ASP A 270 -2.56 8.29 -1.33
CA ASP A 270 -1.52 7.26 -1.48
C ASP A 270 -1.95 5.87 -0.96
N THR A 271 -3.24 5.67 -0.83
CA THR A 271 -3.81 4.41 -0.35
C THR A 271 -4.30 3.55 -1.50
N SER A 272 -3.96 2.28 -1.46
CA SER A 272 -4.48 1.21 -2.31
C SER A 272 -4.84 -0.01 -1.45
N GLU A 273 -5.69 -0.88 -1.95
CA GLU A 273 -5.95 -2.15 -1.31
C GLU A 273 -4.86 -3.16 -1.66
N TYR A 274 -4.36 -3.89 -0.67
CA TYR A 274 -3.38 -4.94 -0.91
C TYR A 274 -4.03 -6.14 -1.62
N SER A 275 -3.28 -6.75 -2.53
CA SER A 275 -3.66 -8.05 -3.07
C SER A 275 -3.74 -9.09 -1.96
N PHE A 276 -4.74 -9.94 -2.02
CA PHE A 276 -4.91 -11.01 -1.05
C PHE A 276 -3.80 -12.05 -1.18
N SER A 277 -3.26 -12.49 -0.04
CA SER A 277 -2.20 -13.49 0.06
C SER A 277 -2.19 -14.10 1.47
N TYR A 278 -1.43 -15.18 1.69
CA TYR A 278 -1.24 -15.74 3.03
C TYR A 278 -0.75 -14.67 4.04
N ALA A 279 0.18 -13.80 3.64
CA ALA A 279 0.69 -12.74 4.50
C ALA A 279 -0.37 -11.69 4.87
N SER A 280 -1.36 -11.44 4.01
CA SER A 280 -2.43 -10.45 4.25
C SER A 280 -3.40 -10.88 5.34
N LEU A 281 -3.50 -12.20 5.63
CA LEU A 281 -4.33 -12.73 6.72
C LEU A 281 -3.95 -12.15 8.09
N PHE A 282 -2.67 -11.82 8.29
CA PHE A 282 -2.10 -11.41 9.57
C PHE A 282 -1.75 -9.91 9.63
N ARG A 283 -2.30 -9.11 8.70
CA ARG A 283 -2.15 -7.66 8.71
C ARG A 283 -3.24 -6.99 9.52
N ASP A 284 -2.91 -5.85 10.14
CA ASP A 284 -3.82 -5.02 10.92
C ASP A 284 -4.58 -3.98 10.06
N ASN A 285 -4.27 -3.87 8.77
CA ASN A 285 -5.04 -3.09 7.79
C ASN A 285 -4.95 -3.75 6.40
N ARG A 286 -6.07 -3.85 5.68
CA ARG A 286 -6.11 -4.35 4.29
C ARG A 286 -5.69 -3.30 3.27
N PHE A 287 -5.61 -2.03 3.66
CA PHE A 287 -5.15 -0.94 2.82
C PHE A 287 -3.71 -0.54 3.13
N SER A 288 -3.00 -0.08 2.10
CA SER A 288 -1.74 0.65 2.25
C SER A 288 -2.00 2.10 2.65
N GLY A 289 -0.98 2.82 3.09
CA GLY A 289 -1.11 4.24 3.47
C GLY A 289 -2.02 4.47 4.66
N SER A 290 -2.46 5.71 4.84
CA SER A 290 -3.24 6.12 6.00
C SER A 290 -4.61 6.74 5.66
N ASP A 291 -5.01 6.79 4.35
CA ASP A 291 -6.29 7.40 3.97
C ASP A 291 -7.48 6.47 4.22
N ARG A 292 -7.25 5.16 4.24
CA ARG A 292 -8.25 4.17 4.60
C ARG A 292 -7.70 3.23 5.67
N ILE A 293 -8.45 3.09 6.75
CA ILE A 293 -8.26 2.05 7.76
C ILE A 293 -9.48 1.13 7.66
N GLY A 294 -9.25 -0.09 7.20
CA GLY A 294 -10.32 -1.07 7.00
C GLY A 294 -10.93 -1.48 8.33
N ASP A 295 -12.24 -1.45 8.40
CA ASP A 295 -12.99 -2.09 9.48
C ASP A 295 -12.81 -3.61 9.39
N GLU A 296 -12.59 -4.25 10.53
CA GLU A 296 -12.33 -5.69 10.61
C GLU A 296 -12.85 -6.26 11.92
N ASN A 297 -13.46 -7.42 11.83
CA ASN A 297 -13.71 -8.31 12.96
C ASN A 297 -13.46 -9.72 12.44
N LYS A 298 -12.21 -10.20 12.56
CA LYS A 298 -11.80 -11.46 11.93
C LYS A 298 -10.93 -12.32 12.82
N LEU A 299 -11.00 -13.61 12.58
CA LEU A 299 -10.06 -14.61 13.07
C LEU A 299 -9.36 -15.24 11.86
N SER A 300 -8.07 -15.02 11.72
CA SER A 300 -7.24 -15.67 10.71
C SER A 300 -6.55 -16.87 11.31
N LEU A 301 -6.64 -18.00 10.63
CA LEU A 301 -5.97 -19.24 11.00
C LEU A 301 -4.95 -19.57 9.92
N GLY A 302 -3.75 -19.95 10.33
CA GLY A 302 -2.69 -20.34 9.43
C GLY A 302 -1.93 -21.55 9.94
N LEU A 303 -1.38 -22.31 9.03
CA LEU A 303 -0.51 -23.44 9.30
C LEU A 303 0.69 -23.35 8.38
N THR A 304 1.89 -23.33 8.96
CA THR A 304 3.15 -23.36 8.22
C THR A 304 3.93 -24.62 8.57
N SER A 305 4.51 -25.24 7.58
CA SER A 305 5.47 -26.35 7.76
C SER A 305 6.75 -26.03 7.01
N ARG A 306 7.89 -26.22 7.68
CA ARG A 306 9.23 -25.98 7.12
C ARG A 306 10.05 -27.26 7.19
N TRP A 307 10.91 -27.45 6.20
CA TRP A 307 11.89 -28.53 6.18
C TRP A 307 13.29 -27.91 6.20
N ILE A 308 13.98 -28.09 7.30
CA ILE A 308 15.29 -27.47 7.60
C ILE A 308 16.34 -28.57 7.61
N GLU A 309 17.38 -28.41 6.81
CA GLU A 309 18.52 -29.35 6.78
C GLU A 309 19.35 -29.23 8.07
N GLU A 310 20.22 -30.22 8.36
CA GLU A 310 21.09 -30.22 9.55
C GLU A 310 21.99 -28.97 9.65
N ASN A 311 22.38 -28.40 8.52
CA ASN A 311 23.19 -27.18 8.44
C ASN A 311 22.38 -25.88 8.69
N GLY A 312 21.07 -25.99 9.01
CA GLY A 312 20.14 -24.89 9.24
C GLY A 312 19.54 -24.28 7.95
N PHE A 313 19.83 -24.83 6.77
CA PHE A 313 19.28 -24.35 5.52
C PHE A 313 17.81 -24.77 5.37
N GLU A 314 16.89 -23.78 5.27
CA GLU A 314 15.47 -24.02 4.99
C GLU A 314 15.32 -24.43 3.52
N ARG A 315 15.02 -25.70 3.28
CA ARG A 315 14.87 -26.29 1.95
C ARG A 315 13.53 -25.94 1.32
N GLN A 316 12.47 -26.08 2.10
CA GLN A 316 11.13 -25.72 1.64
C GLN A 316 10.25 -25.26 2.79
N ARG A 317 9.24 -24.49 2.41
CA ARG A 317 8.19 -23.99 3.28
C ARG A 317 6.85 -24.09 2.56
N VAL A 318 5.84 -24.55 3.26
CA VAL A 318 4.44 -24.55 2.83
C VAL A 318 3.62 -23.85 3.89
N SER A 319 2.80 -22.90 3.49
CA SER A 319 1.87 -22.22 4.37
C SER A 319 0.47 -22.24 3.76
N VAL A 320 -0.53 -22.52 4.59
CA VAL A 320 -1.95 -22.47 4.19
C VAL A 320 -2.73 -21.75 5.27
N GLY A 321 -3.71 -20.94 4.87
CA GLY A 321 -4.53 -20.24 5.85
C GLY A 321 -5.79 -19.65 5.26
N GLN A 322 -6.70 -19.27 6.16
CA GLN A 322 -7.98 -18.67 5.85
C GLN A 322 -8.41 -17.76 6.99
N ALA A 323 -9.16 -16.71 6.71
CA ALA A 323 -9.82 -15.88 7.71
C ALA A 323 -11.31 -16.16 7.76
N VAL A 324 -11.88 -16.11 8.95
CA VAL A 324 -13.32 -16.05 9.22
C VAL A 324 -13.66 -14.63 9.64
N TYR A 325 -14.63 -14.02 9.00
CA TYR A 325 -15.11 -12.68 9.28
C TYR A 325 -16.42 -12.76 10.07
N PHE A 326 -16.50 -11.98 11.14
CA PHE A 326 -17.69 -11.91 12.00
C PHE A 326 -18.57 -10.71 11.66
N LYS A 327 -18.18 -9.91 10.66
CA LYS A 327 -18.90 -8.72 10.21
C LYS A 327 -18.47 -8.38 8.79
N ASP A 328 -19.39 -7.81 8.00
CA ASP A 328 -19.13 -7.24 6.69
C ASP A 328 -18.09 -6.10 6.78
N ARG A 329 -17.32 -5.92 5.72
CA ARG A 329 -16.27 -4.90 5.61
C ARG A 329 -16.80 -3.70 4.82
N GLU A 330 -17.24 -2.69 5.56
CA GLU A 330 -17.97 -1.55 5.01
C GLU A 330 -17.04 -0.48 4.40
N VAL A 331 -15.81 -0.31 4.94
CA VAL A 331 -14.86 0.69 4.43
C VAL A 331 -14.28 0.25 3.09
N GLN A 332 -14.51 1.06 2.04
CA GLN A 332 -14.05 0.81 0.68
C GLN A 332 -13.25 1.99 0.12
N LEU A 333 -12.62 1.77 -1.02
CA LEU A 333 -12.04 2.85 -1.82
C LEU A 333 -13.16 3.70 -2.45
N PRO A 334 -12.90 4.97 -2.81
CA PRO A 334 -13.92 5.85 -3.39
C PRO A 334 -14.55 5.25 -4.67
N GLY A 335 -15.86 5.42 -4.80
CA GLY A 335 -16.62 4.92 -5.95
C GLY A 335 -16.99 3.43 -5.87
N ILE A 336 -16.64 2.75 -4.78
CA ILE A 336 -16.99 1.35 -4.54
C ILE A 336 -17.95 1.29 -3.35
N LEU A 337 -19.11 0.68 -3.55
CA LEU A 337 -20.04 0.37 -2.46
C LEU A 337 -19.72 -1.02 -1.89
N ALA A 338 -19.75 -1.17 -0.57
CA ALA A 338 -19.53 -2.47 0.08
C ALA A 338 -20.59 -3.50 -0.38
N ALA A 339 -21.83 -3.05 -0.64
CA ALA A 339 -22.90 -3.90 -1.15
C ALA A 339 -22.64 -4.48 -2.54
N ASP A 340 -21.77 -3.86 -3.34
CA ASP A 340 -21.43 -4.34 -4.69
C ASP A 340 -20.22 -5.29 -4.69
N ARG A 341 -19.62 -5.52 -3.51
CA ARG A 341 -18.45 -6.38 -3.34
C ARG A 341 -18.81 -7.66 -2.61
N ALA A 342 -18.93 -8.77 -3.33
CA ALA A 342 -19.18 -10.08 -2.73
C ALA A 342 -18.13 -10.44 -1.68
N ASP A 343 -16.86 -10.19 -1.96
CA ASP A 343 -15.77 -10.47 -1.03
C ASP A 343 -15.81 -9.62 0.26
N ALA A 344 -16.45 -8.44 0.24
CA ALA A 344 -16.64 -7.62 1.44
C ALA A 344 -17.78 -8.14 2.34
N GLN A 345 -18.70 -8.92 1.80
CA GLN A 345 -19.87 -9.51 2.48
C GLN A 345 -19.65 -10.98 2.85
N SER A 346 -18.64 -11.62 2.30
CA SER A 346 -18.33 -13.04 2.58
C SER A 346 -17.91 -13.24 4.03
N ASP A 347 -18.39 -14.31 4.66
CA ASP A 347 -18.02 -14.73 6.02
C ASP A 347 -16.62 -15.36 6.10
N VAL A 348 -16.03 -15.72 4.97
CA VAL A 348 -14.69 -16.32 4.92
C VAL A 348 -13.85 -15.69 3.81
N SER A 349 -12.54 -15.67 4.00
CA SER A 349 -11.62 -15.31 2.93
C SER A 349 -11.42 -16.49 1.96
N PRO A 350 -10.86 -16.27 0.77
CA PRO A 350 -10.25 -17.38 0.03
C PRO A 350 -9.23 -18.13 0.90
N VAL A 351 -9.04 -19.43 0.64
CA VAL A 351 -7.91 -20.18 1.19
C VAL A 351 -6.65 -19.73 0.48
N ALA A 352 -5.68 -19.22 1.22
CA ALA A 352 -4.38 -18.82 0.70
C ALA A 352 -3.35 -19.92 0.92
N LEU A 353 -2.62 -20.26 -0.13
CA LEU A 353 -1.47 -21.16 -0.11
C LEU A 353 -0.24 -20.38 -0.55
N ASP A 354 0.85 -20.55 0.22
CA ASP A 354 2.18 -20.01 -0.11
C ASP A 354 3.19 -21.15 -0.06
N TYR A 355 3.98 -21.31 -1.11
CA TYR A 355 5.00 -22.35 -1.23
C TYR A 355 6.32 -21.73 -1.66
N GLU A 356 7.40 -22.11 -0.97
CA GLU A 356 8.78 -21.77 -1.33
C GLU A 356 9.64 -23.02 -1.32
N PHE A 357 10.41 -23.23 -2.38
CA PHE A 357 11.45 -24.24 -2.47
C PHE A 357 12.77 -23.61 -2.85
N ARG A 358 13.81 -23.85 -2.05
CA ARG A 358 15.17 -23.35 -2.29
C ARG A 358 16.07 -24.46 -2.80
N PHE A 359 16.49 -24.35 -4.06
CA PHE A 359 17.45 -25.28 -4.67
C PHE A 359 18.85 -25.11 -4.06
N ASN A 360 19.26 -23.85 -3.85
CA ASN A 360 20.50 -23.45 -3.20
C ASN A 360 20.35 -22.01 -2.65
N ARG A 361 21.45 -21.32 -2.34
CA ARG A 361 21.40 -19.93 -1.81
C ARG A 361 20.97 -18.89 -2.86
N ASP A 362 21.18 -19.18 -4.14
CA ASP A 362 20.95 -18.24 -5.24
C ASP A 362 19.64 -18.52 -5.99
N TRP A 363 19.14 -19.76 -5.96
CA TRP A 363 17.98 -20.20 -6.70
C TRP A 363 16.86 -20.68 -5.78
N ARG A 364 15.69 -20.11 -5.99
CA ARG A 364 14.44 -20.53 -5.32
C ARG A 364 13.30 -20.54 -6.31
N ALA A 365 12.30 -21.37 -6.06
CA ALA A 365 11.00 -21.32 -6.70
C ALA A 365 9.96 -20.91 -5.64
N THR A 366 9.06 -20.04 -6.01
CA THR A 366 7.92 -19.62 -5.19
C THR A 366 6.62 -19.81 -5.94
N ALA A 367 5.57 -20.16 -5.24
CA ALA A 367 4.23 -20.23 -5.80
C ALA A 367 3.23 -19.77 -4.74
N ASP A 368 2.28 -18.94 -5.14
CA ASP A 368 1.11 -18.61 -4.35
C ASP A 368 -0.17 -18.97 -5.10
N TYR A 369 -1.18 -19.35 -4.33
CA TYR A 369 -2.45 -19.74 -4.89
C TYR A 369 -3.58 -19.42 -3.93
N ASN A 370 -4.62 -18.76 -4.44
CA ASN A 370 -5.79 -18.37 -3.67
C ASN A 370 -7.03 -19.04 -4.26
N TRP A 371 -7.72 -19.84 -3.44
CA TRP A 371 -8.91 -20.58 -3.81
C TRP A 371 -10.12 -20.03 -3.09
N ASP A 372 -11.11 -19.60 -3.86
CA ASP A 372 -12.39 -19.16 -3.33
C ASP A 372 -13.25 -20.37 -2.98
N THR A 373 -13.58 -20.52 -1.69
CA THR A 373 -14.35 -21.66 -1.17
C THR A 373 -15.85 -21.51 -1.37
N GLU A 374 -16.37 -20.30 -1.60
CA GLU A 374 -17.79 -20.03 -1.85
C GLU A 374 -18.11 -20.21 -3.34
N GLU A 375 -17.28 -19.63 -4.21
CA GLU A 375 -17.43 -19.75 -5.66
C GLU A 375 -16.84 -21.05 -6.23
N HIS A 376 -16.11 -21.84 -5.43
CA HIS A 376 -15.40 -23.05 -5.85
C HIS A 376 -14.48 -22.83 -7.05
N SER A 377 -13.81 -21.69 -7.10
CA SER A 377 -13.00 -21.26 -8.23
C SER A 377 -11.62 -20.71 -7.80
N PRO A 378 -10.59 -20.76 -8.68
CA PRO A 378 -9.33 -20.08 -8.43
C PRO A 378 -9.54 -18.56 -8.53
N ARG A 379 -9.07 -17.82 -7.52
CA ARG A 379 -9.14 -16.36 -7.52
C ARG A 379 -7.87 -15.71 -8.07
N SER A 380 -6.73 -16.23 -7.73
CA SER A 380 -5.43 -15.80 -8.24
C SER A 380 -4.36 -16.84 -7.98
N GLY A 381 -3.27 -16.78 -8.72
CA GLY A 381 -2.09 -17.60 -8.49
C GLY A 381 -0.90 -17.06 -9.27
N SER A 382 0.29 -17.25 -8.73
CA SER A 382 1.54 -16.95 -9.40
C SER A 382 2.61 -18.00 -9.10
N ALA A 383 3.59 -18.12 -10.00
CA ALA A 383 4.76 -18.97 -9.80
C ALA A 383 5.99 -18.31 -10.44
N MET A 384 7.09 -18.32 -9.73
CA MET A 384 8.38 -17.77 -10.17
C MET A 384 9.51 -18.73 -9.89
#